data_6facbb1e590c1e62d96b7a066913469b
#
_entry.id   6facbb1e590c1e62d96b7a066913469b
#
_cell.length_a   1.000
_cell.length_b   1.000
_cell.length_c   1.000
_cell.angle_alpha   90.00
_cell.angle_beta   90.00
_cell.angle_gamma   90.00
#
_symmetry.space_group_name_H-M   'P 1'
#
loop_
_entity.id
_entity.type
_entity.pdbx_description
1 polymer ?
#
loop_
_entity_poly.entity_id
_entity_poly.type
_entity_poly.pdbx_seq_one_letter_code
_entity_poly.pdbx_strand_id
1 'polypeptide(L)'
;MSINKPLSCIAVIPARANSKRIPKKNVMPINGKPLVSYTIEHALRSKKVNEVYVSTDDDEIKGICISYGVKIIDRPIDISNDIASSESALLHVLDDMNSHGLKDPELLVFLQCTSPIREEDDIDKAIQKIIDSKADSLLSVCENKRFL
;
A
#
# COMPACT_ATOMS: atom_id res chain seq x y z
N MET A 1 -33.73 -5.17 -9.31
CA MET A 1 -33.08 -5.05 -7.99
C MET A 1 -31.56 -5.02 -8.24
N SER A 2 -30.96 -3.87 -8.10
CA SER A 2 -29.49 -3.74 -8.19
C SER A 2 -28.91 -4.37 -6.93
N ILE A 3 -28.34 -5.56 -7.04
CA ILE A 3 -27.54 -6.16 -5.98
C ILE A 3 -26.32 -5.24 -5.90
N ASN A 4 -26.23 -4.43 -4.85
CA ASN A 4 -25.02 -3.65 -4.54
C ASN A 4 -23.88 -4.65 -4.35
N LYS A 5 -23.17 -4.96 -5.43
CA LYS A 5 -21.93 -5.70 -5.36
C LYS A 5 -20.98 -4.85 -4.50
N PRO A 6 -20.38 -5.43 -3.46
CA PRO A 6 -19.38 -4.67 -2.68
C PRO A 6 -18.28 -4.21 -3.62
N LEU A 7 -17.91 -2.93 -3.48
CA LEU A 7 -16.86 -2.31 -4.26
C LEU A 7 -15.54 -3.09 -4.10
N SER A 8 -14.90 -3.41 -5.21
CA SER A 8 -13.58 -4.06 -5.17
C SER A 8 -12.50 -3.02 -4.86
N CYS A 9 -11.91 -3.12 -3.68
CA CYS A 9 -10.90 -2.18 -3.18
C CYS A 9 -9.67 -2.95 -2.68
N ILE A 10 -8.51 -2.65 -3.21
CA ILE A 10 -7.24 -3.23 -2.74
C ILE A 10 -6.34 -2.16 -2.13
N ALA A 11 -5.53 -2.54 -1.15
CA ALA A 11 -4.41 -1.73 -0.68
C ALA A 11 -3.10 -2.25 -1.27
N VAL A 12 -2.27 -1.36 -1.79
CA VAL A 12 -0.94 -1.67 -2.31
C VAL A 12 0.11 -0.92 -1.50
N ILE A 13 1.07 -1.68 -0.98
CA ILE A 13 2.16 -1.19 -0.13
C ILE A 13 3.50 -1.49 -0.84
N PRO A 14 4.08 -0.53 -1.56
CA PRO A 14 5.42 -0.70 -2.10
C PRO A 14 6.48 -0.62 -1.00
N ALA A 15 7.27 -1.67 -0.83
CA ALA A 15 8.29 -1.79 0.20
C ALA A 15 9.56 -2.45 -0.36
N ARG A 16 10.41 -1.67 -1.05
CA ARG A 16 11.66 -2.18 -1.62
C ARG A 16 12.74 -2.41 -0.56
N ALA A 17 13.71 -3.31 -0.85
CA ALA A 17 14.85 -3.62 -0.04
C ALA A 17 15.74 -2.39 0.21
N ASN A 18 16.11 -1.73 -0.88
CA ASN A 18 17.05 -0.63 -0.85
C ASN A 18 16.37 0.73 -0.65
N SER A 19 16.87 1.49 0.31
CA SER A 19 16.49 2.87 0.55
C SER A 19 17.72 3.74 0.59
N LYS A 20 17.80 4.77 -0.25
CA LYS A 20 18.98 5.66 -0.37
C LYS A 20 19.37 6.32 0.92
N ARG A 21 18.41 6.81 1.69
CA ARG A 21 18.67 7.63 2.89
C ARG A 21 18.90 6.78 4.13
N ILE A 22 18.15 5.68 4.27
CA ILE A 22 18.21 4.79 5.44
C ILE A 22 18.20 3.36 4.91
N PRO A 23 19.35 2.66 4.92
CA PRO A 23 19.42 1.27 4.50
C PRO A 23 18.40 0.40 5.25
N LYS A 24 17.75 -0.52 4.54
CA LYS A 24 16.75 -1.43 5.12
C LYS A 24 15.61 -0.75 5.91
N LYS A 25 15.27 0.48 5.58
CA LYS A 25 14.30 1.30 6.32
C LYS A 25 13.00 0.55 6.65
N ASN A 26 12.45 -0.21 5.71
CA ASN A 26 11.14 -0.84 5.87
C ASN A 26 11.11 -1.96 6.92
N VAL A 27 12.26 -2.56 7.23
CA VAL A 27 12.40 -3.57 8.29
C VAL A 27 12.98 -3.00 9.57
N MET A 28 13.41 -1.73 9.59
CA MET A 28 13.91 -1.11 10.82
C MET A 28 12.83 -1.12 11.89
N PRO A 29 13.19 -1.51 13.13
CA PRO A 29 12.24 -1.51 14.22
C PRO A 29 11.94 -0.08 14.70
N ILE A 30 10.68 0.26 14.75
CA ILE A 30 10.16 1.44 15.43
C ILE A 30 9.31 0.93 16.59
N ASN A 31 9.68 1.28 17.80
CA ASN A 31 9.03 0.79 19.01
C ASN A 31 8.86 -0.74 19.02
N GLY A 32 9.93 -1.46 18.65
CA GLY A 32 10.00 -2.92 18.67
C GLY A 32 9.31 -3.64 17.49
N LYS A 33 8.76 -2.91 16.51
CA LYS A 33 8.06 -3.48 15.36
C LYS A 33 8.59 -2.93 14.03
N PRO A 34 8.81 -3.77 12.99
CA PRO A 34 9.28 -3.30 11.69
C PRO A 34 8.38 -2.20 11.11
N LEU A 35 8.99 -1.19 10.46
CA LEU A 35 8.25 -0.06 9.89
C LEU A 35 7.12 -0.49 8.96
N VAL A 36 7.34 -1.47 8.09
CA VAL A 36 6.33 -1.97 7.15
C VAL A 36 5.10 -2.54 7.85
N SER A 37 5.27 -3.14 9.03
CA SER A 37 4.18 -3.77 9.80
C SER A 37 3.10 -2.77 10.20
N TYR A 38 3.46 -1.52 10.51
CA TYR A 38 2.48 -0.48 10.82
C TYR A 38 1.50 -0.25 9.67
N THR A 39 2.04 -0.16 8.45
CA THR A 39 1.22 0.08 7.26
C THR A 39 0.36 -1.14 6.91
N ILE A 40 0.91 -2.35 7.05
CA ILE A 40 0.17 -3.61 6.86
C ILE A 40 -1.01 -3.68 7.84
N GLU A 41 -0.76 -3.42 9.13
CA GLU A 41 -1.81 -3.46 10.15
C GLU A 41 -2.92 -2.44 9.89
N HIS A 42 -2.58 -1.22 9.48
CA HIS A 42 -3.58 -0.22 9.12
C HIS A 42 -4.44 -0.65 7.93
N ALA A 43 -3.81 -1.25 6.91
CA ALA A 43 -4.54 -1.78 5.75
C ALA A 43 -5.48 -2.92 6.14
N LEU A 44 -5.01 -3.86 6.97
CA LEU A 44 -5.79 -5.02 7.44
C LEU A 44 -6.94 -4.64 8.38
N ARG A 45 -6.84 -3.54 9.12
CA ARG A 45 -7.92 -3.04 9.99
C ARG A 45 -9.04 -2.35 9.22
N SER A 46 -8.76 -1.87 7.99
CA SER A 46 -9.78 -1.24 7.16
C SER A 46 -10.92 -2.21 6.87
N LYS A 47 -12.16 -1.73 7.03
CA LYS A 47 -13.39 -2.48 6.71
C LYS A 47 -13.77 -2.40 5.24
N LYS A 48 -13.10 -1.53 4.50
CA LYS A 48 -13.39 -1.24 3.09
C LYS A 48 -12.34 -1.80 2.13
N VAL A 49 -11.16 -2.15 2.63
CA VAL A 49 -10.12 -2.84 1.86
C VAL A 49 -10.41 -4.34 1.85
N ASN A 50 -10.50 -4.94 0.66
CA ASN A 50 -10.78 -6.37 0.50
C ASN A 50 -9.51 -7.20 0.58
N GLU A 51 -8.40 -6.69 0.00
CA GLU A 51 -7.14 -7.41 -0.08
C GLU A 51 -5.96 -6.45 0.06
N VAL A 52 -4.88 -6.93 0.67
CA VAL A 52 -3.64 -6.17 0.89
C VAL A 52 -2.51 -6.84 0.12
N TYR A 53 -1.87 -6.07 -0.75
CA TYR A 53 -0.71 -6.48 -1.54
C TYR A 53 0.52 -5.70 -1.11
N VAL A 54 1.62 -6.41 -0.87
CA VAL A 54 2.93 -5.81 -0.61
C VAL A 54 3.84 -6.11 -1.79
N SER A 55 4.29 -5.07 -2.49
CA SER A 55 5.23 -5.19 -3.60
C SER A 55 6.65 -5.02 -3.09
N THR A 56 7.45 -6.10 -3.11
CA THR A 56 8.80 -6.10 -2.52
C THR A 56 9.77 -7.01 -3.26
N ASP A 57 11.04 -6.66 -3.21
CA ASP A 57 12.20 -7.44 -3.65
C ASP A 57 13.04 -7.96 -2.45
N ASP A 58 12.55 -7.80 -1.21
CA ASP A 58 13.26 -8.11 0.03
C ASP A 58 12.67 -9.34 0.73
N ASP A 59 13.49 -10.37 0.96
CA ASP A 59 13.05 -11.62 1.58
C ASP A 59 12.68 -11.46 3.07
N GLU A 60 13.27 -10.49 3.77
CA GLU A 60 12.90 -10.19 5.15
C GLU A 60 11.50 -9.57 5.21
N ILE A 61 11.18 -8.66 4.28
CA ILE A 61 9.83 -8.11 4.14
C ILE A 61 8.83 -9.19 3.74
N LYS A 62 9.19 -10.12 2.83
CA LYS A 62 8.34 -11.27 2.49
C LYS A 62 8.01 -12.13 3.70
N GLY A 63 9.00 -12.41 4.55
CA GLY A 63 8.79 -13.13 5.81
C GLY A 63 7.80 -12.43 6.73
N ILE A 64 7.88 -11.10 6.86
CA ILE A 64 6.91 -10.31 7.60
C ILE A 64 5.52 -10.44 6.97
N CYS A 65 5.40 -10.27 5.65
CA CYS A 65 4.13 -10.37 4.94
C CYS A 65 3.44 -11.72 5.17
N ILE A 66 4.20 -12.81 5.13
CA ILE A 66 3.70 -14.16 5.41
C ILE A 66 3.10 -14.24 6.82
N SER A 67 3.78 -13.65 7.82
CA SER A 67 3.28 -13.64 9.21
C SER A 67 1.98 -12.89 9.40
N TYR A 68 1.70 -11.89 8.55
CA TYR A 68 0.44 -11.14 8.55
C TYR A 68 -0.63 -11.73 7.60
N GLY A 69 -0.28 -12.73 6.79
CA GLY A 69 -1.19 -13.34 5.82
C GLY A 69 -1.58 -12.42 4.66
N VAL A 70 -0.76 -11.43 4.33
CA VAL A 70 -0.99 -10.51 3.20
C VAL A 70 -0.37 -11.06 1.92
N LYS A 71 -0.87 -10.61 0.77
CA LYS A 71 -0.37 -11.03 -0.54
C LYS A 71 0.94 -10.36 -0.88
N ILE A 72 1.85 -11.11 -1.46
CA ILE A 72 3.19 -10.65 -1.86
C ILE A 72 3.24 -10.62 -3.37
N ILE A 73 3.73 -9.51 -3.92
CA ILE A 73 4.09 -9.38 -5.33
C ILE A 73 5.61 -9.21 -5.39
N ASP A 74 6.26 -10.17 -6.04
CA ASP A 74 7.70 -10.12 -6.26
C ASP A 74 8.04 -8.99 -7.22
N ARG A 75 8.76 -7.98 -6.71
CA ARG A 75 9.11 -6.81 -7.52
C ARG A 75 10.37 -7.09 -8.34
N PRO A 76 10.32 -6.97 -9.66
CA PRO A 76 11.51 -7.07 -10.52
C PRO A 76 12.57 -6.02 -10.18
N ILE A 77 13.83 -6.37 -10.35
CA ILE A 77 14.98 -5.50 -10.07
C ILE A 77 14.90 -4.20 -10.87
N ASP A 78 14.40 -4.26 -12.10
CA ASP A 78 14.30 -3.11 -13.00
C ASP A 78 13.40 -1.98 -12.46
N ILE A 79 12.40 -2.33 -11.65
CA ILE A 79 11.50 -1.37 -10.98
C ILE A 79 11.75 -1.26 -9.47
N SER A 80 12.83 -1.88 -8.98
CA SER A 80 13.28 -1.77 -7.58
C SER A 80 14.39 -0.75 -7.40
N ASN A 81 14.87 -0.14 -8.49
CA ASN A 81 15.93 0.87 -8.45
C ASN A 81 15.41 2.23 -7.97
N ASP A 82 16.34 3.16 -7.76
CA ASP A 82 16.07 4.48 -7.21
C ASP A 82 15.37 5.45 -8.17
N ILE A 83 15.34 5.14 -9.46
CA ILE A 83 14.72 5.95 -10.51
C ILE A 83 13.26 5.52 -10.70
N ALA A 84 12.94 4.28 -10.32
CA ALA A 84 11.58 3.75 -10.44
C ALA A 84 10.60 4.55 -9.58
N SER A 85 9.54 5.02 -10.19
CA SER A 85 8.47 5.75 -9.51
C SER A 85 7.60 4.80 -8.67
N SER A 86 6.87 5.36 -7.72
CA SER A 86 5.88 4.57 -6.97
C SER A 86 4.78 4.03 -7.89
N GLU A 87 4.44 4.76 -8.95
CA GLU A 87 3.45 4.34 -9.95
C GLU A 87 3.87 3.05 -10.66
N SER A 88 5.16 2.87 -10.98
CA SER A 88 5.63 1.64 -11.62
C SER A 88 5.39 0.39 -10.76
N ALA A 89 5.48 0.54 -9.43
CA ALA A 89 5.16 -0.55 -8.51
C ALA A 89 3.66 -0.85 -8.45
N LEU A 90 2.81 0.18 -8.55
CA LEU A 90 1.35 0.02 -8.58
C LEU A 90 0.90 -0.66 -9.87
N LEU A 91 1.41 -0.21 -11.02
CA LEU A 91 1.12 -0.81 -12.32
C LEU A 91 1.57 -2.27 -12.37
N HIS A 92 2.75 -2.58 -11.85
CA HIS A 92 3.25 -3.95 -11.79
C HIS A 92 2.33 -4.87 -10.97
N VAL A 93 1.75 -4.38 -9.87
CA VAL A 93 0.77 -5.16 -9.09
C VAL A 93 -0.48 -5.44 -9.92
N LEU A 94 -0.99 -4.47 -10.66
CA LEU A 94 -2.16 -4.66 -11.52
C LEU A 94 -1.86 -5.63 -12.68
N ASP A 95 -0.68 -5.51 -13.30
CA ASP A 95 -0.23 -6.41 -14.36
C ASP A 95 -0.09 -7.86 -13.85
N ASP A 96 0.49 -8.04 -12.65
CA ASP A 96 0.59 -9.35 -12.02
C ASP A 96 -0.80 -9.95 -11.74
N MET A 97 -1.71 -9.16 -11.17
CA MET A 97 -3.10 -9.59 -10.94
C MET A 97 -3.77 -10.03 -12.25
N ASN A 98 -3.64 -9.23 -13.32
CA ASN A 98 -4.21 -9.53 -14.63
C ASN A 98 -3.62 -10.82 -15.23
N SER A 99 -2.31 -11.04 -15.07
CA SER A 99 -1.64 -12.25 -15.54
C SER A 99 -2.15 -13.53 -14.87
N HIS A 100 -2.67 -13.40 -13.64
CA HIS A 100 -3.31 -14.46 -12.89
C HIS A 100 -4.84 -14.53 -13.08
N GLY A 101 -5.38 -13.77 -14.06
CA GLY A 101 -6.80 -13.78 -14.39
C GLY A 101 -7.71 -13.03 -13.40
N LEU A 102 -7.11 -12.23 -12.50
CA LEU A 102 -7.85 -11.35 -11.61
C LEU A 102 -8.24 -10.07 -12.36
N LYS A 103 -9.40 -9.51 -12.03
CA LYS A 103 -9.85 -8.24 -12.60
C LYS A 103 -9.24 -7.07 -11.86
N ASP A 104 -9.08 -5.96 -12.57
CA ASP A 104 -8.70 -4.70 -11.94
C ASP A 104 -9.67 -4.33 -10.82
N PRO A 105 -9.16 -3.82 -9.69
CA PRO A 105 -10.00 -3.32 -8.62
C PRO A 105 -10.71 -2.02 -9.05
N GLU A 106 -11.88 -1.75 -8.47
CA GLU A 106 -12.59 -0.48 -8.69
C GLU A 106 -11.89 0.69 -7.95
N LEU A 107 -11.21 0.38 -6.82
CA LEU A 107 -10.39 1.32 -6.08
C LEU A 107 -9.05 0.68 -5.70
N LEU A 108 -7.98 1.50 -5.80
CA LEU A 108 -6.65 1.17 -5.32
C LEU A 108 -6.22 2.18 -4.27
N VAL A 109 -5.89 1.70 -3.07
CA VAL A 109 -5.37 2.50 -1.97
C VAL A 109 -3.85 2.34 -1.93
N PHE A 110 -3.12 3.40 -2.29
CA PHE A 110 -1.67 3.44 -2.21
C PHE A 110 -1.22 3.84 -0.81
N LEU A 111 -0.49 2.97 -0.12
CA LEU A 111 0.00 3.20 1.24
C LEU A 111 1.52 3.16 1.29
N GLN A 112 2.13 4.26 1.71
CA GLN A 112 3.58 4.34 1.91
C GLN A 112 3.99 3.94 3.33
N CYS A 113 5.04 3.13 3.46
CA CYS A 113 5.62 2.76 4.77
C CYS A 113 6.17 3.98 5.53
N THR A 114 6.55 5.05 4.81
CA THR A 114 7.08 6.28 5.40
C THR A 114 6.05 7.16 6.10
N SER A 115 4.80 6.78 6.05
CA SER A 115 3.71 7.44 6.79
C SER A 115 3.07 6.43 7.76
N PRO A 116 3.79 5.99 8.82
CA PRO A 116 3.35 4.92 9.68
C PRO A 116 2.24 5.32 10.68
N ILE A 117 2.07 6.61 10.91
CA ILE A 117 1.09 7.13 11.88
C ILE A 117 -0.18 7.50 11.12
N ARG A 118 -1.27 6.81 11.43
CA ARG A 118 -2.62 7.03 10.91
C ARG A 118 -3.62 6.80 12.03
N GLU A 119 -4.73 7.50 12.00
CA GLU A 119 -5.89 7.16 12.83
C GLU A 119 -6.51 5.86 12.34
N GLU A 120 -7.23 5.18 13.21
CA GLU A 120 -7.74 3.82 12.95
C GLU A 120 -8.66 3.74 11.73
N ASP A 121 -9.42 4.80 11.46
CA ASP A 121 -10.42 4.87 10.40
C ASP A 121 -10.04 5.77 9.20
N ASP A 122 -8.80 6.27 9.15
CA ASP A 122 -8.34 7.18 8.09
C ASP A 122 -8.51 6.60 6.68
N ILE A 123 -8.18 5.32 6.52
CA ILE A 123 -8.30 4.62 5.23
C ILE A 123 -9.79 4.51 4.85
N ASP A 124 -10.63 4.09 5.76
CA ASP A 124 -12.07 3.93 5.51
C ASP A 124 -12.76 5.27 5.22
N LYS A 125 -12.36 6.35 5.91
CA LYS A 125 -12.83 7.71 5.65
C LYS A 125 -12.40 8.19 4.26
N ALA A 126 -11.16 7.94 3.87
CA ALA A 126 -10.67 8.31 2.54
C ALA A 126 -11.42 7.57 1.43
N ILE A 127 -11.63 6.26 1.58
CA ILE A 127 -12.40 5.45 0.64
C ILE A 127 -13.84 5.96 0.57
N GLN A 128 -14.48 6.25 1.69
CA GLN A 128 -15.85 6.78 1.70
C GLN A 128 -15.92 8.14 1.00
N LYS A 129 -14.96 9.02 1.25
CA LYS A 129 -14.91 10.33 0.64
C LYS A 129 -14.79 10.30 -0.88
N ILE A 130 -13.95 9.41 -1.43
CA ILE A 130 -13.81 9.29 -2.90
C ILE A 130 -15.10 8.74 -3.52
N ILE A 131 -15.78 7.80 -2.86
CA ILE A 131 -17.07 7.26 -3.30
C ILE A 131 -18.13 8.36 -3.33
N ASP A 132 -18.26 9.13 -2.25
CA ASP A 132 -19.31 10.14 -2.09
C ASP A 132 -19.10 11.33 -3.05
N SER A 133 -17.84 11.73 -3.26
CA SER A 133 -17.48 12.84 -4.16
C SER A 133 -17.49 12.44 -5.64
N LYS A 134 -17.49 11.12 -5.95
CA LYS A 134 -17.30 10.59 -7.31
C LYS A 134 -16.04 11.13 -7.99
N ALA A 135 -15.01 11.41 -7.21
CA ALA A 135 -13.73 11.87 -7.71
C ALA A 135 -12.89 10.69 -8.24
N ASP A 136 -12.05 10.94 -9.23
CA ASP A 136 -11.16 9.93 -9.81
C ASP A 136 -9.97 9.63 -8.90
N SER A 137 -9.59 10.56 -8.02
CA SER A 137 -8.49 10.38 -7.08
C SER A 137 -8.68 11.19 -5.81
N LEU A 138 -8.01 10.74 -4.73
CA LEU A 138 -7.96 11.43 -3.45
C LEU A 138 -6.54 11.35 -2.90
N LEU A 139 -6.00 12.49 -2.49
CA LEU A 139 -4.70 12.58 -1.86
C LEU A 139 -4.84 13.09 -0.43
N SER A 140 -4.23 12.37 0.51
CA SER A 140 -4.08 12.82 1.89
C SER A 140 -2.90 13.77 2.00
N VAL A 141 -3.12 14.96 2.56
CA VAL A 141 -2.10 15.99 2.74
C VAL A 141 -2.14 16.55 4.16
N CYS A 142 -1.00 17.08 4.62
CA CYS A 142 -0.93 17.87 5.84
C CYS A 142 -0.38 19.27 5.54
N GLU A 143 -0.83 20.25 6.31
CA GLU A 143 -0.26 21.59 6.23
C GLU A 143 1.18 21.55 6.74
N ASN A 144 2.14 21.97 5.93
CA ASN A 144 3.54 22.08 6.31
C ASN A 144 3.91 23.56 6.38
N LYS A 145 3.98 24.12 7.59
CA LYS A 145 4.52 25.46 7.82
C LYS A 145 6.03 25.37 7.83
N ARG A 146 6.66 25.57 6.67
CA ARG A 146 8.11 25.82 6.62
C ARG A 146 8.33 27.23 7.18
N PHE A 147 9.02 27.31 8.29
CA PHE A 147 9.66 28.55 8.70
C PHE A 147 10.78 28.83 7.70
N LEU A 148 10.65 29.94 6.98
CA LEU A 148 11.71 30.53 6.17
C LEU A 148 12.76 31.16 7.09
#